data_5fadd007ce371ead5940172200035d76
#
_entry.id   5fadd007ce371ead5940172200035d76
#
_cell.length_a   1.000
_cell.length_b   1.000
_cell.length_c   1.000
_cell.angle_alpha   90.00
_cell.angle_beta   90.00
_cell.angle_gamma   90.00
#
_symmetry.space_group_name_H-M   'P 1'
#
loop_
_entity.id
_entity.type
_entity.pdbx_description
1 polymer ?
#
loop_
_entity_poly.entity_id
_entity_poly.type
_entity_poly.pdbx_seq_one_letter_code
_entity_poly.pdbx_strand_id
1 'polypeptide(L)'
;MKLEVINIEGKKIDSVEVSDKIFSAEVNKKLVKSIIDWQLNHAKPRVAKTKQRNEIIGSTAKIYAQKGTGGARHSSRKAPIFVGGGIAHGPKGAVYKIKKLNKKVKKVGLLQLLSQKHKIKLLHVVEDFKKEIKKTKTFNQFIEKNNLKNLLIISDKNSKINIIKSVRNIPNLKLIDEEGTNVYDLLKYKNVMFTTTSIKTLQNRLEKWRNLA
;
A
#
# COMPACT_ATOMS: atom_id res chain seq x y z
N MET A 1 -0.08 1.47 -27.69
CA MET A 1 0.94 2.54 -27.65
C MET A 1 2.33 1.95 -27.44
N LYS A 2 3.40 2.68 -27.83
CA LYS A 2 4.78 2.20 -27.71
C LYS A 2 5.48 2.94 -26.56
N LEU A 3 6.15 2.18 -25.68
CA LEU A 3 7.02 2.70 -24.63
C LEU A 3 8.47 2.39 -24.95
N GLU A 4 9.33 3.39 -24.86
CA GLU A 4 10.76 3.23 -25.13
C GLU A 4 11.42 2.47 -23.99
N VAL A 5 12.24 1.47 -24.33
CA VAL A 5 13.05 0.68 -23.40
C VAL A 5 14.45 1.28 -23.34
N ILE A 6 14.89 1.62 -22.15
CA ILE A 6 16.23 2.15 -21.88
C ILE A 6 17.10 1.06 -21.22
N ASN A 7 18.38 1.13 -21.49
CA ASN A 7 19.36 0.26 -20.83
C ASN A 7 19.95 0.97 -19.58
N ILE A 8 20.77 0.28 -18.80
CA ILE A 8 21.47 0.81 -17.61
C ILE A 8 22.38 2.02 -17.98
N GLU A 9 22.82 2.12 -19.21
CA GLU A 9 23.60 3.27 -19.70
C GLU A 9 22.74 4.49 -20.08
N GLY A 10 21.42 4.36 -20.10
CA GLY A 10 20.47 5.40 -20.50
C GLY A 10 20.22 5.48 -22.01
N LYS A 11 20.72 4.51 -22.79
CA LYS A 11 20.48 4.44 -24.23
C LYS A 11 19.17 3.72 -24.52
N LYS A 12 18.44 4.20 -25.51
CA LYS A 12 17.25 3.52 -26.06
C LYS A 12 17.68 2.31 -26.86
N ILE A 13 17.11 1.14 -26.57
CA ILE A 13 17.43 -0.11 -27.26
C ILE A 13 16.24 -0.61 -28.06
N ASP A 14 15.04 -0.60 -27.47
CA ASP A 14 13.87 -1.25 -28.01
C ASP A 14 12.59 -0.47 -27.63
N SER A 15 11.43 -0.94 -28.09
CA SER A 15 10.12 -0.43 -27.71
C SER A 15 9.18 -1.56 -27.35
N VAL A 16 8.47 -1.43 -26.24
CA VAL A 16 7.44 -2.39 -25.82
C VAL A 16 6.08 -1.85 -26.19
N GLU A 17 5.29 -2.67 -26.88
CA GLU A 17 3.91 -2.35 -27.18
C GLU A 17 3.01 -2.65 -25.97
N VAL A 18 2.22 -1.68 -25.59
CA VAL A 18 1.32 -1.75 -24.42
C VAL A 18 -0.09 -1.36 -24.85
N SER A 19 -1.09 -2.01 -24.26
CA SER A 19 -2.50 -1.79 -24.59
C SER A 19 -2.95 -0.39 -24.18
N ASP A 20 -3.48 0.38 -25.14
CA ASP A 20 -4.07 1.71 -24.89
C ASP A 20 -5.20 1.66 -23.87
N LYS A 21 -5.92 0.56 -23.83
CA LYS A 21 -7.04 0.37 -22.89
C LYS A 21 -6.65 0.46 -21.42
N ILE A 22 -5.38 0.20 -21.08
CA ILE A 22 -4.87 0.21 -19.71
C ILE A 22 -4.38 1.60 -19.32
N PHE A 23 -3.82 2.36 -20.27
CA PHE A 23 -3.13 3.63 -20.02
C PHE A 23 -3.91 4.87 -20.46
N SER A 24 -5.19 4.74 -20.83
CA SER A 24 -6.06 5.86 -21.26
C SER A 24 -7.16 6.23 -20.25
N ALA A 25 -7.17 5.60 -19.06
CA ALA A 25 -8.22 5.83 -18.08
C ALA A 25 -8.18 7.25 -17.48
N GLU A 26 -9.35 7.87 -17.32
CA GLU A 26 -9.49 9.16 -16.65
C GLU A 26 -9.33 9.02 -15.13
N VAL A 27 -8.69 10.01 -14.50
CA VAL A 27 -8.38 9.97 -13.07
C VAL A 27 -9.50 10.57 -12.24
N ASN A 28 -10.10 9.77 -11.39
CA ASN A 28 -11.02 10.22 -10.35
C ASN A 28 -10.29 10.39 -9.02
N LYS A 29 -10.00 11.64 -8.62
CA LYS A 29 -9.27 11.98 -7.40
C LYS A 29 -9.96 11.44 -6.13
N LYS A 30 -11.29 11.45 -6.06
CA LYS A 30 -12.06 10.96 -4.91
C LYS A 30 -11.89 9.44 -4.74
N LEU A 31 -11.93 8.70 -5.86
CA LEU A 31 -11.73 7.25 -5.86
C LEU A 31 -10.31 6.89 -5.42
N VAL A 32 -9.29 7.54 -5.98
CA VAL A 32 -7.89 7.32 -5.61
C VAL A 32 -7.67 7.60 -4.13
N LYS A 33 -8.20 8.73 -3.59
CA LYS A 33 -8.13 9.06 -2.17
C LYS A 33 -8.74 7.95 -1.29
N SER A 34 -9.92 7.45 -1.65
CA SER A 34 -10.59 6.39 -0.87
C SER A 34 -9.77 5.09 -0.80
N ILE A 35 -9.03 4.76 -1.88
CA ILE A 35 -8.14 3.60 -1.91
C ILE A 35 -6.92 3.82 -1.02
N ILE A 36 -6.31 5.00 -1.06
CA ILE A 36 -5.15 5.36 -0.22
C ILE A 36 -5.54 5.31 1.26
N ASP A 37 -6.65 5.93 1.63
CA ASP A 37 -7.17 5.90 3.00
C ASP A 37 -7.41 4.45 3.46
N TRP A 38 -7.95 3.61 2.57
CA TRP A 38 -8.13 2.18 2.85
C TRP A 38 -6.79 1.48 3.06
N GLN A 39 -5.78 1.69 2.19
CA GLN A 39 -4.46 1.06 2.30
C GLN A 39 -3.73 1.48 3.58
N LEU A 40 -3.73 2.77 3.91
CA LEU A 40 -3.10 3.30 5.11
C LEU A 40 -3.76 2.78 6.40
N ASN A 41 -5.10 2.72 6.41
CA ASN A 41 -5.83 2.17 7.56
C ASN A 41 -5.62 0.65 7.70
N HIS A 42 -5.40 -0.06 6.58
CA HIS A 42 -5.13 -1.50 6.60
C HIS A 42 -3.71 -1.82 7.09
N ALA A 43 -2.75 -0.96 6.79
CA ALA A 43 -1.36 -1.11 7.22
C ALA A 43 -1.14 -0.77 8.71
N LYS A 44 -2.04 0.02 9.33
CA LYS A 44 -1.91 0.40 10.75
C LYS A 44 -2.41 -0.71 11.67
N PRO A 45 -1.56 -1.27 12.55
CA PRO A 45 -2.01 -2.23 13.55
C PRO A 45 -2.92 -1.53 14.57
N ARG A 46 -4.03 -2.17 14.93
CA ARG A 46 -4.97 -1.69 15.95
C ARG A 46 -4.73 -2.46 17.24
N VAL A 47 -3.84 -1.96 18.06
CA VAL A 47 -3.40 -2.64 19.30
C VAL A 47 -4.03 -2.07 20.56
N ALA A 48 -4.57 -0.84 20.50
CA ALA A 48 -5.18 -0.21 21.66
C ALA A 48 -6.39 -1.03 22.15
N LYS A 49 -6.34 -1.49 23.40
CA LYS A 49 -7.39 -2.26 24.06
C LYS A 49 -7.59 -1.75 25.49
N THR A 50 -8.84 -1.55 25.88
CA THR A 50 -9.23 -1.23 27.25
C THR A 50 -10.08 -2.34 27.83
N LYS A 51 -9.99 -2.57 29.13
CA LYS A 51 -10.80 -3.56 29.83
C LYS A 51 -12.23 -3.07 29.98
N GLN A 52 -13.18 -3.86 29.55
CA GLN A 52 -14.60 -3.66 29.78
C GLN A 52 -14.99 -4.14 31.20
N ARG A 53 -16.19 -3.82 31.63
CA ARG A 53 -16.72 -4.21 32.97
C ARG A 53 -16.58 -5.70 33.26
N ASN A 54 -16.81 -6.55 32.27
CA ASN A 54 -16.70 -8.01 32.38
C ASN A 54 -15.24 -8.54 32.40
N GLU A 55 -14.29 -7.75 31.89
CA GLU A 55 -12.87 -8.13 31.81
C GLU A 55 -12.07 -7.71 33.06
N ILE A 56 -12.66 -6.90 33.95
CA ILE A 56 -12.03 -6.49 35.23
C ILE A 56 -12.18 -7.60 36.26
N ILE A 57 -11.04 -7.95 36.87
CA ILE A 57 -10.99 -8.89 38.00
C ILE A 57 -11.52 -8.16 39.26
N GLY A 58 -12.45 -8.78 39.98
CA GLY A 58 -13.03 -8.25 41.22
C GLY A 58 -14.39 -8.82 41.49
N SER A 59 -14.93 -8.53 42.68
CA SER A 59 -16.24 -8.99 43.09
C SER A 59 -17.36 -8.47 42.18
N THR A 60 -18.33 -9.34 41.89
CA THR A 60 -19.56 -9.01 41.19
C THR A 60 -20.71 -8.75 42.16
N ALA A 61 -20.45 -8.92 43.49
CA ALA A 61 -21.45 -8.69 44.53
C ALA A 61 -21.96 -7.25 44.51
N LYS A 62 -23.21 -7.08 44.90
CA LYS A 62 -23.82 -5.76 45.08
C LYS A 62 -23.10 -5.06 46.26
N ILE A 63 -22.78 -3.78 46.08
CA ILE A 63 -21.95 -3.04 47.05
C ILE A 63 -22.72 -2.86 48.39
N TYR A 64 -24.01 -2.58 48.35
CA TYR A 64 -24.87 -2.43 49.49
C TYR A 64 -26.35 -2.66 49.14
N ALA A 65 -27.23 -2.67 50.12
CA ALA A 65 -28.66 -2.92 49.95
C ALA A 65 -29.32 -1.92 48.98
N GLN A 66 -30.41 -2.34 48.33
CA GLN A 66 -31.11 -1.55 47.31
C GLN A 66 -31.76 -0.29 47.86
N LYS A 67 -32.20 -0.32 49.17
CA LYS A 67 -32.88 0.75 49.90
C LYS A 67 -32.31 0.86 51.31
N GLY A 68 -32.52 1.99 51.98
CA GLY A 68 -32.16 2.20 53.39
C GLY A 68 -30.73 2.69 53.62
N THR A 69 -29.92 2.94 52.60
CA THR A 69 -28.49 3.36 52.73
C THR A 69 -28.28 4.86 52.52
N GLY A 70 -29.29 5.62 52.07
CA GLY A 70 -29.17 7.05 51.75
C GLY A 70 -28.25 7.36 50.53
N GLY A 71 -27.55 6.38 49.97
CA GLY A 71 -26.64 6.54 48.85
C GLY A 71 -27.29 6.19 47.50
N ALA A 72 -26.58 6.53 46.38
CA ALA A 72 -27.01 6.19 45.06
C ALA A 72 -26.99 4.66 44.85
N ARG A 73 -27.92 4.14 44.06
CA ARG A 73 -28.05 2.70 43.81
C ARG A 73 -26.98 2.19 42.92
N HIS A 74 -26.13 1.27 43.41
CA HIS A 74 -25.02 0.66 42.63
C HIS A 74 -25.08 -0.86 42.69
N SER A 75 -24.63 -1.50 41.65
CA SER A 75 -24.49 -2.96 41.56
C SER A 75 -23.08 -3.36 42.08
N SER A 76 -22.07 -3.36 41.23
CA SER A 76 -20.69 -3.74 41.59
C SER A 76 -19.70 -2.61 41.32
N ARG A 77 -18.55 -2.63 41.99
CA ARG A 77 -17.47 -1.64 41.78
C ARG A 77 -16.80 -1.73 40.41
N LYS A 78 -17.12 -2.75 39.62
CA LYS A 78 -16.64 -2.88 38.23
C LYS A 78 -17.30 -1.92 37.23
N ALA A 79 -18.35 -1.20 37.64
CA ALA A 79 -19.07 -0.27 36.78
C ALA A 79 -18.17 0.91 36.33
N PRO A 80 -18.37 1.44 35.12
CA PRO A 80 -17.53 2.53 34.58
C PRO A 80 -17.54 3.84 35.41
N ILE A 81 -18.51 4.02 36.26
CA ILE A 81 -18.65 5.20 37.15
C ILE A 81 -17.63 5.21 38.30
N PHE A 82 -17.03 4.07 38.62
CA PHE A 82 -16.08 3.96 39.72
C PHE A 82 -14.64 4.06 39.21
N VAL A 83 -13.75 4.62 40.02
CA VAL A 83 -12.30 4.60 39.79
C VAL A 83 -11.85 3.13 39.79
N GLY A 84 -11.11 2.72 38.74
CA GLY A 84 -10.73 1.32 38.54
C GLY A 84 -11.83 0.45 37.91
N GLY A 85 -12.99 0.99 37.59
CA GLY A 85 -14.05 0.30 36.84
C GLY A 85 -13.74 0.14 35.37
N GLY A 86 -14.56 -0.63 34.64
CA GLY A 86 -14.41 -0.88 33.22
C GLY A 86 -14.70 0.35 32.37
N ILE A 87 -14.08 0.40 31.20
CA ILE A 87 -14.30 1.48 30.24
C ILE A 87 -15.45 1.10 29.30
N ALA A 88 -16.48 1.95 29.23
CA ALA A 88 -17.56 1.81 28.25
C ALA A 88 -17.10 2.36 26.88
N HIS A 89 -17.43 1.64 25.81
CA HIS A 89 -17.11 2.04 24.42
C HIS A 89 -15.63 2.29 24.11
N GLY A 90 -14.73 1.80 24.94
CA GLY A 90 -13.27 1.92 24.71
C GLY A 90 -12.77 1.09 23.54
N PRO A 91 -11.52 1.31 23.13
CA PRO A 91 -10.90 0.56 22.03
C PRO A 91 -10.79 -0.94 22.36
N LYS A 92 -11.07 -1.79 21.35
CA LYS A 92 -11.10 -3.27 21.49
C LYS A 92 -9.97 -3.98 20.76
N GLY A 93 -8.91 -3.25 20.35
CA GLY A 93 -7.76 -3.82 19.65
C GLY A 93 -8.12 -4.40 18.28
N ALA A 94 -7.59 -5.58 18.00
CA ALA A 94 -7.74 -6.26 16.70
C ALA A 94 -9.18 -6.69 16.34
N VAL A 95 -10.12 -6.62 17.28
CA VAL A 95 -11.54 -6.97 17.04
C VAL A 95 -12.23 -6.01 16.06
N TYR A 96 -11.74 -4.78 15.95
CA TYR A 96 -12.32 -3.82 15.01
C TYR A 96 -12.07 -4.22 13.56
N LYS A 97 -13.14 -4.50 12.83
CA LYS A 97 -13.07 -4.80 11.40
C LYS A 97 -12.63 -3.56 10.61
N ILE A 98 -11.65 -3.73 9.73
CA ILE A 98 -11.25 -2.70 8.79
C ILE A 98 -12.33 -2.58 7.72
N LYS A 99 -12.65 -1.34 7.34
CA LYS A 99 -13.62 -1.04 6.28
C LYS A 99 -13.20 -1.74 4.99
N LYS A 100 -14.06 -2.60 4.43
CA LYS A 100 -13.79 -3.30 3.17
C LYS A 100 -13.94 -2.34 1.99
N LEU A 101 -13.09 -2.50 0.98
CA LEU A 101 -13.20 -1.82 -0.29
C LEU A 101 -13.37 -2.84 -1.41
N ASN A 102 -14.28 -2.58 -2.35
CA ASN A 102 -14.58 -3.49 -3.45
C ASN A 102 -13.34 -3.76 -4.30
N LYS A 103 -13.19 -5.01 -4.75
CA LYS A 103 -12.05 -5.42 -5.61
C LYS A 103 -12.01 -4.62 -6.92
N LYS A 104 -13.16 -4.38 -7.56
CA LYS A 104 -13.28 -3.59 -8.80
C LYS A 104 -12.76 -2.15 -8.61
N VAL A 105 -13.10 -1.48 -7.50
CA VAL A 105 -12.64 -0.12 -7.19
C VAL A 105 -11.11 -0.04 -7.09
N LYS A 106 -10.47 -1.02 -6.42
CA LYS A 106 -9.00 -1.10 -6.32
C LYS A 106 -8.33 -1.23 -7.69
N LYS A 107 -8.90 -2.08 -8.56
CA LYS A 107 -8.40 -2.30 -9.92
C LYS A 107 -8.50 -1.04 -10.77
N VAL A 108 -9.66 -0.37 -10.75
CA VAL A 108 -9.87 0.89 -11.48
C VAL A 108 -8.90 1.97 -11.01
N GLY A 109 -8.67 2.10 -9.70
CA GLY A 109 -7.71 3.06 -9.17
C GLY A 109 -6.27 2.81 -9.62
N LEU A 110 -5.86 1.54 -9.75
CA LEU A 110 -4.55 1.19 -10.28
C LEU A 110 -4.40 1.61 -11.75
N LEU A 111 -5.40 1.31 -12.59
CA LEU A 111 -5.43 1.72 -14.00
C LEU A 111 -5.36 3.24 -14.15
N GLN A 112 -6.13 3.97 -13.35
CA GLN A 112 -6.16 5.43 -13.37
C GLN A 112 -4.79 6.05 -13.06
N LEU A 113 -4.09 5.54 -12.04
CA LEU A 113 -2.75 6.06 -11.70
C LEU A 113 -1.69 5.71 -12.73
N LEU A 114 -1.70 4.51 -13.28
CA LEU A 114 -0.81 4.14 -14.37
C LEU A 114 -1.02 5.04 -15.60
N SER A 115 -2.29 5.31 -15.95
CA SER A 115 -2.65 6.24 -17.02
C SER A 115 -2.15 7.65 -16.75
N GLN A 116 -2.27 8.13 -15.51
CA GLN A 116 -1.77 9.44 -15.10
C GLN A 116 -0.25 9.53 -15.22
N LYS A 117 0.48 8.52 -14.71
CA LYS A 117 1.94 8.46 -14.80
C LYS A 117 2.42 8.46 -16.23
N HIS A 118 1.72 7.73 -17.10
CA HIS A 118 2.03 7.74 -18.53
C HIS A 118 1.77 9.12 -19.17
N LYS A 119 0.61 9.74 -18.95
CA LYS A 119 0.27 11.08 -19.50
C LYS A 119 1.30 12.15 -19.12
N ILE A 120 1.87 12.07 -17.90
CA ILE A 120 2.87 13.04 -17.40
C ILE A 120 4.31 12.61 -17.80
N LYS A 121 4.48 11.54 -18.58
CA LYS A 121 5.79 10.99 -18.99
C LYS A 121 6.72 10.62 -17.82
N LEU A 122 6.16 10.15 -16.71
CA LEU A 122 6.87 9.69 -15.52
C LEU A 122 6.97 8.15 -15.43
N LEU A 123 6.57 7.46 -16.49
CA LEU A 123 6.64 6.01 -16.60
C LEU A 123 7.78 5.66 -17.56
N HIS A 124 8.72 4.88 -17.04
CA HIS A 124 9.93 4.46 -17.76
C HIS A 124 9.97 2.93 -17.85
N VAL A 125 10.54 2.40 -18.92
CA VAL A 125 10.74 0.96 -19.07
C VAL A 125 12.23 0.70 -19.25
N VAL A 126 12.75 -0.29 -18.52
CA VAL A 126 14.16 -0.68 -18.55
C VAL A 126 14.25 -2.16 -18.95
N GLU A 127 15.33 -2.53 -19.61
CA GLU A 127 15.65 -3.91 -19.90
C GLU A 127 15.71 -4.76 -18.61
N ASP A 128 15.37 -6.04 -18.70
CA ASP A 128 15.42 -6.95 -17.56
C ASP A 128 16.87 -7.13 -17.07
N PHE A 129 17.07 -7.07 -15.77
CA PHE A 129 18.38 -7.20 -15.15
C PHE A 129 18.83 -8.66 -15.12
N LYS A 130 19.48 -9.12 -16.21
CA LYS A 130 19.96 -10.51 -16.34
C LYS A 130 21.19 -10.80 -15.49
N LYS A 131 22.03 -9.78 -15.20
CA LYS A 131 23.26 -9.91 -14.41
C LYS A 131 23.10 -9.27 -13.03
N GLU A 132 23.73 -9.86 -12.02
CA GLU A 132 23.73 -9.32 -10.66
C GLU A 132 24.53 -8.02 -10.61
N ILE A 133 23.89 -6.94 -10.15
CA ILE A 133 24.53 -5.64 -9.91
C ILE A 133 24.80 -5.52 -8.40
N LYS A 134 26.07 -5.72 -8.01
CA LYS A 134 26.48 -5.70 -6.59
C LYS A 134 26.74 -4.29 -6.05
N LYS A 135 27.24 -3.39 -6.91
CA LYS A 135 27.70 -2.05 -6.48
C LYS A 135 26.57 -1.03 -6.52
N THR A 136 26.30 -0.38 -5.40
CA THR A 136 25.34 0.74 -5.28
C THR A 136 25.74 1.93 -6.15
N LYS A 137 27.05 2.19 -6.29
CA LYS A 137 27.60 3.31 -7.09
C LYS A 137 27.14 3.26 -8.55
N THR A 138 27.19 2.07 -9.17
CA THR A 138 26.77 1.90 -10.58
C THR A 138 25.29 2.20 -10.77
N PHE A 139 24.45 1.74 -9.82
CA PHE A 139 23.02 1.99 -9.88
C PHE A 139 22.67 3.47 -9.60
N ASN A 140 23.39 4.11 -8.68
CA ASN A 140 23.20 5.54 -8.39
C ASN A 140 23.60 6.41 -9.61
N GLN A 141 24.70 6.10 -10.29
CA GLN A 141 25.08 6.77 -11.53
C GLN A 141 24.02 6.65 -12.64
N PHE A 142 23.37 5.49 -12.75
CA PHE A 142 22.24 5.31 -13.67
C PHE A 142 21.05 6.24 -13.31
N ILE A 143 20.68 6.33 -12.02
CA ILE A 143 19.62 7.22 -11.55
C ILE A 143 19.93 8.68 -11.84
N GLU A 144 21.16 9.12 -11.56
CA GLU A 144 21.59 10.50 -11.76
C GLU A 144 21.63 10.88 -13.24
N LYS A 145 22.19 10.02 -14.09
CA LYS A 145 22.22 10.24 -15.56
C LYS A 145 20.84 10.42 -16.18
N ASN A 146 19.84 9.67 -15.70
CA ASN A 146 18.47 9.74 -16.20
C ASN A 146 17.57 10.69 -15.42
N ASN A 147 18.08 11.46 -14.44
CA ASN A 147 17.31 12.35 -13.58
C ASN A 147 16.12 11.66 -12.87
N LEU A 148 16.23 10.39 -12.52
CA LEU A 148 15.17 9.59 -11.94
C LEU A 148 15.09 9.72 -10.41
N LYS A 149 15.01 10.95 -9.90
CA LYS A 149 14.83 11.20 -8.46
C LYS A 149 13.47 10.70 -8.00
N ASN A 150 13.42 10.13 -6.79
CA ASN A 150 12.20 9.59 -6.16
C ASN A 150 11.53 8.51 -7.03
N LEU A 151 12.19 7.34 -7.08
CA LEU A 151 11.94 6.27 -8.05
C LEU A 151 11.30 5.04 -7.39
N LEU A 152 10.22 4.54 -7.99
CA LEU A 152 9.64 3.23 -7.74
C LEU A 152 10.06 2.26 -8.85
N ILE A 153 10.75 1.18 -8.49
CA ILE A 153 11.12 0.12 -9.42
C ILE A 153 10.15 -1.05 -9.24
N ILE A 154 9.55 -1.47 -10.33
CA ILE A 154 8.65 -2.62 -10.40
C ILE A 154 9.32 -3.65 -11.30
N SER A 155 9.72 -4.77 -10.72
CA SER A 155 10.48 -5.79 -11.42
C SER A 155 9.85 -7.17 -11.26
N ASP A 156 10.22 -8.08 -12.16
CA ASP A 156 10.00 -9.50 -11.98
C ASP A 156 10.88 -10.07 -10.85
N LYS A 157 10.57 -11.27 -10.39
CA LYS A 157 11.28 -11.91 -9.26
C LYS A 157 12.77 -12.11 -9.52
N ASN A 158 13.15 -12.48 -10.76
CA ASN A 158 14.54 -12.74 -11.12
C ASN A 158 15.36 -11.44 -11.16
N SER A 159 14.87 -10.42 -11.86
CA SER A 159 15.49 -9.10 -11.91
C SER A 159 15.60 -8.46 -10.53
N LYS A 160 14.60 -8.66 -9.66
CA LYS A 160 14.64 -8.18 -8.28
C LYS A 160 15.81 -8.75 -7.49
N ILE A 161 16.04 -10.07 -7.56
CA ILE A 161 17.16 -10.73 -6.85
C ILE A 161 18.49 -10.13 -7.30
N ASN A 162 18.64 -9.85 -8.60
CA ASN A 162 19.86 -9.33 -9.19
C ASN A 162 20.19 -7.89 -8.78
N ILE A 163 19.19 -7.06 -8.45
CA ILE A 163 19.40 -5.64 -8.13
C ILE A 163 19.17 -5.27 -6.66
N ILE A 164 18.57 -6.16 -5.85
CA ILE A 164 18.14 -5.82 -4.48
C ILE A 164 19.30 -5.31 -3.62
N LYS A 165 20.50 -5.89 -3.76
CA LYS A 165 21.67 -5.51 -2.99
C LYS A 165 22.17 -4.11 -3.32
N SER A 166 22.10 -3.70 -4.59
CA SER A 166 22.53 -2.39 -5.07
C SER A 166 21.52 -1.27 -4.81
N VAL A 167 20.23 -1.62 -4.74
CA VAL A 167 19.11 -0.67 -4.64
C VAL A 167 18.69 -0.38 -3.20
N ARG A 168 18.79 -1.38 -2.32
CA ARG A 168 18.24 -1.34 -0.95
C ARG A 168 18.70 -0.14 -0.12
N ASN A 169 19.94 0.33 -0.29
CA ASN A 169 20.52 1.42 0.52
C ASN A 169 20.32 2.81 -0.09
N ILE A 170 19.76 2.92 -1.30
CA ILE A 170 19.59 4.23 -1.94
C ILE A 170 18.33 4.91 -1.38
N PRO A 171 18.44 6.15 -0.84
CA PRO A 171 17.30 6.88 -0.33
C PRO A 171 16.32 7.23 -1.45
N ASN A 172 15.04 7.39 -1.10
CA ASN A 172 13.96 7.73 -2.03
C ASN A 172 13.77 6.75 -3.21
N LEU A 173 14.22 5.51 -3.02
CA LEU A 173 14.04 4.42 -3.97
C LEU A 173 13.33 3.27 -3.29
N LYS A 174 12.36 2.66 -3.98
CA LYS A 174 11.66 1.46 -3.53
C LYS A 174 11.61 0.44 -4.66
N LEU A 175 11.93 -0.79 -4.32
CA LEU A 175 11.85 -1.94 -5.22
C LEU A 175 10.70 -2.85 -4.79
N ILE A 176 9.78 -3.12 -5.71
CA ILE A 176 8.64 -4.02 -5.49
C ILE A 176 8.50 -5.02 -6.64
N ASP A 177 7.80 -6.12 -6.37
CA ASP A 177 7.41 -7.08 -7.41
C ASP A 177 6.20 -6.56 -8.19
N GLU A 178 6.00 -7.06 -9.41
CA GLU A 178 4.83 -6.72 -10.22
C GLU A 178 3.51 -7.07 -9.52
N GLU A 179 3.47 -8.16 -8.74
CA GLU A 179 2.30 -8.54 -7.94
C GLU A 179 1.99 -7.55 -6.82
N GLY A 180 3.04 -6.94 -6.24
CA GLY A 180 2.96 -5.96 -5.16
C GLY A 180 2.61 -4.55 -5.60
N THR A 181 2.41 -4.31 -6.90
CA THR A 181 2.06 -2.97 -7.42
C THR A 181 0.77 -2.46 -6.79
N ASN A 182 0.84 -1.29 -6.15
CA ASN A 182 -0.26 -0.72 -5.40
C ASN A 182 -0.40 0.80 -5.62
N VAL A 183 -1.60 1.32 -5.34
CA VAL A 183 -1.99 2.72 -5.57
C VAL A 183 -1.16 3.69 -4.72
N TYR A 184 -0.88 3.34 -3.47
CA TYR A 184 -0.14 4.20 -2.55
C TYR A 184 1.30 4.45 -3.04
N ASP A 185 2.03 3.39 -3.40
CA ASP A 185 3.42 3.52 -3.87
C ASP A 185 3.48 4.25 -5.22
N LEU A 186 2.57 3.95 -6.15
CA LEU A 186 2.48 4.66 -7.42
C LEU A 186 2.26 6.17 -7.25
N LEU A 187 1.53 6.60 -6.23
CA LEU A 187 1.33 8.03 -5.96
C LEU A 187 2.52 8.64 -5.22
N LYS A 188 3.08 7.93 -4.23
CA LYS A 188 4.17 8.41 -3.38
C LYS A 188 5.43 8.72 -4.18
N TYR A 189 5.80 7.83 -5.11
CA TYR A 189 6.99 7.99 -5.93
C TYR A 189 6.69 8.77 -7.21
N LYS A 190 7.55 9.75 -7.52
CA LYS A 190 7.37 10.59 -8.71
C LYS A 190 7.57 9.78 -9.98
N ASN A 191 8.70 9.13 -10.12
CA ASN A 191 9.02 8.29 -11.27
C ASN A 191 8.69 6.83 -11.00
N VAL A 192 8.21 6.12 -12.02
CA VAL A 192 7.92 4.69 -11.97
C VAL A 192 8.67 4.00 -13.08
N MET A 193 9.44 2.99 -12.76
CA MET A 193 10.25 2.23 -13.69
C MET A 193 9.84 0.75 -13.68
N PHE A 194 9.52 0.23 -14.84
CA PHE A 194 9.19 -1.17 -15.04
C PHE A 194 10.33 -1.90 -15.75
N THR A 195 10.55 -3.18 -15.44
CA THR A 195 11.31 -4.06 -16.31
C THR A 195 10.43 -4.53 -17.48
N THR A 196 11.03 -4.94 -18.58
CA THR A 196 10.31 -5.38 -19.79
C THR A 196 9.38 -6.56 -19.51
N THR A 197 9.81 -7.51 -18.69
CA THR A 197 8.99 -8.65 -18.28
C THR A 197 7.87 -8.20 -17.33
N SER A 198 8.15 -7.34 -16.36
CA SER A 198 7.16 -6.92 -15.36
C SER A 198 6.00 -6.13 -15.96
N ILE A 199 6.24 -5.28 -16.96
CA ILE A 199 5.16 -4.53 -17.61
C ILE A 199 4.24 -5.44 -18.42
N LYS A 200 4.78 -6.46 -19.11
CA LYS A 200 3.98 -7.46 -19.83
C LYS A 200 3.13 -8.30 -18.89
N THR A 201 3.71 -8.76 -17.78
CA THR A 201 2.98 -9.54 -16.75
C THR A 201 1.87 -8.70 -16.11
N LEU A 202 2.16 -7.44 -15.77
CA LEU A 202 1.17 -6.51 -15.24
C LEU A 202 0.03 -6.27 -16.24
N GLN A 203 0.35 -6.06 -17.52
CA GLN A 203 -0.64 -5.91 -18.58
C GLN A 203 -1.57 -7.13 -18.65
N ASN A 204 -1.03 -8.34 -18.74
CA ASN A 204 -1.80 -9.58 -18.79
C ASN A 204 -2.73 -9.73 -17.57
N ARG A 205 -2.25 -9.34 -16.38
CA ARG A 205 -3.04 -9.34 -15.15
C ARG A 205 -4.21 -8.34 -15.22
N LEU A 206 -3.97 -7.13 -15.72
CA LEU A 206 -4.97 -6.08 -15.80
C LEU A 206 -6.01 -6.36 -16.90
N GLU A 207 -5.63 -6.95 -18.03
CA GLU A 207 -6.53 -7.37 -19.10
C GLU A 207 -7.47 -8.48 -18.64
N LYS A 208 -6.95 -9.54 -17.99
CA LYS A 208 -7.79 -10.59 -17.39
C LYS A 208 -8.83 -10.01 -16.44
N TRP A 209 -8.49 -8.96 -15.70
CA TRP A 209 -9.42 -8.31 -14.78
C TRP A 209 -10.51 -7.50 -15.49
N ARG A 210 -10.23 -6.96 -16.66
CA ARG A 210 -11.19 -6.18 -17.43
C ARG A 210 -12.21 -7.08 -18.13
N ASN A 211 -11.77 -8.23 -18.62
CA ASN A 211 -12.63 -9.21 -19.27
C ASN A 211 -13.60 -9.92 -18.29
N LEU A 212 -13.36 -9.84 -17.00
CA LEU A 212 -14.20 -10.38 -15.91
C LEU A 212 -15.17 -9.33 -15.31
N ALA A 213 -15.23 -8.13 -15.86
CA ALA A 213 -16.07 -7.00 -15.41
C ALA A 213 -17.15 -6.66 -16.39
#